data_d4f742a5e7155c18b64dace654a9997e
#
_entry.id   d4f742a5e7155c18b64dace654a9997e
#
_cell.length_a   1.000
_cell.length_b   1.000
_cell.length_c   1.000
_cell.angle_alpha   90.00
_cell.angle_beta   90.00
_cell.angle_gamma   90.00
#
_symmetry.space_group_name_H-M   'P 1'
#
loop_
_entity.id
_entity.type
_entity.pdbx_description
1 polymer ?
#
loop_
_entity_poly.entity_id
_entity_poly.type
_entity_poly.pdbx_seq_one_letter_code
_entity_poly.pdbx_strand_id
1 'polypeptide(L)'
;MRICVFAGSRSGAAAHEAAARELGQLLAERSIGVVFGGGAIGLMGVLADSALAAGGEVIGIIPQFLCHSEIPHRSLSALHVTQSMHERKQRMAELSDGFIALPGGLGTLEETFETLTWLQLRIHGKPIGLLNVGGLYDTLERFLDELVAHGFVGAAHRGLLHSADSPQALLEKLEPLMTDAG
;
A
#
# COMPACT_ATOMS: atom_id res chain seq x y z
N MET A 1 -7.28 1.42 -13.69
CA MET A 1 -6.02 1.40 -12.92
C MET A 1 -6.36 1.21 -11.44
N ARG A 2 -5.58 0.44 -10.71
CA ARG A 2 -5.78 0.18 -9.27
C ARG A 2 -4.46 0.24 -8.52
N ILE A 3 -4.48 0.76 -7.30
CA ILE A 3 -3.33 0.77 -6.39
C ILE A 3 -3.63 -0.16 -5.20
N CYS A 4 -2.70 -1.06 -4.91
CA CYS A 4 -2.69 -1.81 -3.67
C CYS A 4 -2.14 -0.94 -2.53
N VAL A 5 -2.89 -0.83 -1.44
CA VAL A 5 -2.48 -0.04 -0.27
C VAL A 5 -2.27 -0.96 0.93
N PHE A 6 -1.03 -1.04 1.38
CA PHE A 6 -0.67 -1.69 2.64
C PHE A 6 -0.84 -0.69 3.79
N ALA A 7 -1.59 -1.05 4.80
CA ALA A 7 -1.94 -0.15 5.88
C ALA A 7 -2.04 -0.88 7.23
N GLY A 8 -1.74 -0.16 8.31
CA GLY A 8 -1.85 -0.71 9.65
C GLY A 8 -3.30 -0.94 10.10
N SER A 9 -3.52 -2.00 10.90
CA SER A 9 -4.78 -2.25 11.62
C SER A 9 -4.97 -1.34 12.84
N ARG A 10 -4.04 -0.42 13.09
CA ARG A 10 -4.11 0.63 14.11
C ARG A 10 -4.04 2.00 13.45
N SER A 11 -4.68 3.01 14.04
CA SER A 11 -4.74 4.36 13.48
C SER A 11 -3.43 5.14 13.62
N GLY A 12 -2.62 4.86 14.62
CA GLY A 12 -1.44 5.66 14.93
C GLY A 12 -1.80 7.09 15.40
N ALA A 13 -1.06 8.10 14.95
CA ALA A 13 -1.33 9.50 15.24
C ALA A 13 -2.41 10.08 14.30
N ALA A 14 -3.04 11.19 14.70
CA ALA A 14 -4.06 11.88 13.91
C ALA A 14 -3.59 12.25 12.49
N ALA A 15 -2.30 12.59 12.32
CA ALA A 15 -1.73 12.88 11.01
C ALA A 15 -1.75 11.65 10.08
N HIS A 16 -1.59 10.44 10.61
CA HIS A 16 -1.64 9.19 9.81
C HIS A 16 -3.07 8.92 9.32
N GLU A 17 -4.09 9.15 10.16
CA GLU A 17 -5.49 9.04 9.76
C GLU A 17 -5.86 10.09 8.71
N ALA A 18 -5.39 11.34 8.87
CA ALA A 18 -5.61 12.39 7.89
C ALA A 18 -5.03 12.02 6.52
N ALA A 19 -3.80 11.51 6.49
CA ALA A 19 -3.14 11.07 5.26
C ALA A 19 -3.83 9.86 4.61
N ALA A 20 -4.30 8.89 5.41
CA ALA A 20 -5.07 7.76 4.89
C ALA A 20 -6.40 8.20 4.26
N ARG A 21 -7.08 9.15 4.90
CA ARG A 21 -8.32 9.75 4.40
C ARG A 21 -8.09 10.51 3.11
N GLU A 22 -7.09 11.37 3.08
CA GLU A 22 -6.70 12.14 1.89
C GLU A 22 -6.32 11.21 0.73
N LEU A 23 -5.53 10.17 0.98
CA LEU A 23 -5.16 9.19 -0.05
C LEU A 23 -6.40 8.50 -0.63
N GLY A 24 -7.34 8.04 0.21
CA GLY A 24 -8.57 7.39 -0.25
C GLY A 24 -9.41 8.30 -1.14
N GLN A 25 -9.58 9.57 -0.73
CA GLN A 25 -10.31 10.57 -1.51
C GLN A 25 -9.63 10.86 -2.86
N LEU A 26 -8.31 11.13 -2.85
CA LEU A 26 -7.55 11.43 -4.07
C LEU A 26 -7.56 10.27 -5.07
N LEU A 27 -7.46 9.02 -4.61
CA LEU A 27 -7.55 7.85 -5.47
C LEU A 27 -8.91 7.78 -6.16
N ALA A 28 -10.01 7.98 -5.42
CA ALA A 28 -11.35 8.01 -5.99
C ALA A 28 -11.54 9.15 -7.00
N GLU A 29 -11.11 10.39 -6.67
CA GLU A 29 -11.18 11.56 -7.56
C GLU A 29 -10.41 11.35 -8.86
N ARG A 30 -9.33 10.56 -8.84
CA ARG A 30 -8.53 10.21 -10.03
C ARG A 30 -9.03 8.95 -10.75
N SER A 31 -10.15 8.38 -10.31
CA SER A 31 -10.70 7.12 -10.85
C SER A 31 -9.71 5.94 -10.74
N ILE A 32 -8.90 5.93 -9.67
CA ILE A 32 -7.98 4.86 -9.33
C ILE A 32 -8.64 3.99 -8.24
N GLY A 33 -8.87 2.71 -8.54
CA GLY A 33 -9.41 1.77 -7.58
C GLY A 33 -8.41 1.44 -6.46
N VAL A 34 -8.93 1.15 -5.27
CA VAL A 34 -8.14 0.71 -4.11
C VAL A 34 -8.21 -0.80 -3.97
N VAL A 35 -7.07 -1.46 -3.84
CA VAL A 35 -6.95 -2.85 -3.40
C VAL A 35 -6.27 -2.86 -2.03
N PHE A 36 -6.80 -3.61 -1.05
CA PHE A 36 -6.22 -3.60 0.31
C PHE A 36 -6.56 -4.87 1.08
N GLY A 37 -6.10 -4.97 2.33
CA GLY A 37 -6.27 -6.14 3.20
C GLY A 37 -7.70 -6.45 3.66
N GLY A 38 -8.70 -5.65 3.30
CA GLY A 38 -10.11 -5.94 3.54
C GLY A 38 -10.63 -5.64 4.96
N GLY A 39 -9.77 -5.21 5.89
CA GLY A 39 -10.15 -4.92 7.28
C GLY A 39 -10.87 -3.57 7.46
N ALA A 40 -11.80 -3.49 8.43
CA ALA A 40 -12.57 -2.29 8.75
C ALA A 40 -11.94 -1.41 9.84
N ILE A 41 -10.78 -1.79 10.41
CA ILE A 41 -10.18 -1.11 11.55
C ILE A 41 -8.87 -0.39 11.19
N GLY A 42 -8.50 0.60 12.00
CA GLY A 42 -7.28 1.36 11.84
C GLY A 42 -7.22 2.14 10.52
N LEU A 43 -6.01 2.34 9.99
CA LEU A 43 -5.83 3.06 8.73
C LEU A 43 -6.47 2.37 7.52
N MET A 44 -6.62 1.04 7.57
CA MET A 44 -7.35 0.28 6.54
C MET A 44 -8.81 0.75 6.41
N GLY A 45 -9.53 0.84 7.54
CA GLY A 45 -10.91 1.31 7.58
C GLY A 45 -11.03 2.77 7.12
N VAL A 46 -10.16 3.65 7.63
CA VAL A 46 -10.15 5.08 7.26
C VAL A 46 -9.95 5.27 5.75
N LEU A 47 -9.00 4.56 5.15
CA LEU A 47 -8.74 4.59 3.71
C LEU A 47 -9.97 4.13 2.91
N ALA A 48 -10.51 2.96 3.27
CA ALA A 48 -11.64 2.36 2.56
C ALA A 48 -12.90 3.23 2.64
N ASP A 49 -13.25 3.71 3.85
CA ASP A 49 -14.38 4.60 4.07
C ASP A 49 -14.28 5.89 3.25
N SER A 50 -13.09 6.49 3.22
CA SER A 50 -12.84 7.72 2.49
C SER A 50 -12.96 7.54 0.98
N ALA A 51 -12.37 6.48 0.43
CA ALA A 51 -12.46 6.17 -1.00
C ALA A 51 -13.90 5.88 -1.43
N LEU A 52 -14.65 5.09 -0.63
CA LEU A 52 -16.05 4.78 -0.90
C LEU A 52 -16.94 6.03 -0.82
N ALA A 53 -16.73 6.89 0.19
CA ALA A 53 -17.48 8.15 0.33
C ALA A 53 -17.27 9.09 -0.85
N ALA A 54 -16.10 9.04 -1.50
CA ALA A 54 -15.81 9.78 -2.73
C ALA A 54 -16.24 9.04 -4.02
N GLY A 55 -16.94 7.91 -3.90
CA GLY A 55 -17.46 7.13 -5.04
C GLY A 55 -16.43 6.22 -5.71
N GLY A 56 -15.29 5.95 -5.07
CA GLY A 56 -14.23 5.10 -5.60
C GLY A 56 -14.52 3.60 -5.48
N GLU A 57 -13.87 2.80 -6.33
CA GLU A 57 -13.86 1.33 -6.24
C GLU A 57 -12.91 0.90 -5.12
N VAL A 58 -13.38 0.02 -4.23
CA VAL A 58 -12.56 -0.53 -3.14
C VAL A 58 -12.73 -2.04 -3.08
N ILE A 59 -11.62 -2.77 -3.28
CA ILE A 59 -11.56 -4.24 -3.27
C ILE A 59 -10.74 -4.70 -2.06
N GLY A 60 -11.37 -5.49 -1.19
CA GLY A 60 -10.72 -6.11 -0.04
C GLY A 60 -10.30 -7.55 -0.32
N ILE A 61 -9.14 -7.95 0.22
CA ILE A 61 -8.65 -9.33 0.13
C ILE A 61 -8.25 -9.79 1.53
N ILE A 62 -8.98 -10.75 2.09
CA ILE A 62 -8.80 -11.19 3.47
C ILE A 62 -8.73 -12.70 3.57
N PRO A 63 -7.74 -13.28 4.28
CA PRO A 63 -7.74 -14.70 4.58
C PRO A 63 -8.84 -15.07 5.56
N GLN A 64 -9.46 -16.22 5.36
CA GLN A 64 -10.57 -16.69 6.19
C GLN A 64 -10.25 -16.67 7.69
N PHE A 65 -9.03 -17.05 8.09
CA PHE A 65 -8.62 -17.08 9.49
C PHE A 65 -8.48 -15.67 10.12
N LEU A 66 -8.30 -14.61 9.32
CA LEU A 66 -8.26 -13.23 9.79
C LEU A 66 -9.63 -12.55 9.88
N CYS A 67 -10.69 -13.14 9.31
CA CYS A 67 -12.03 -12.56 9.34
C CYS A 67 -12.58 -12.32 10.76
N HIS A 68 -12.05 -13.01 11.78
CA HIS A 68 -12.45 -12.81 13.16
C HIS A 68 -11.64 -11.71 13.87
N SER A 69 -10.40 -11.46 13.47
CA SER A 69 -9.49 -10.50 14.13
C SER A 69 -9.43 -9.15 13.43
N GLU A 70 -9.52 -9.10 12.11
CA GLU A 70 -9.43 -7.87 11.33
C GLU A 70 -10.79 -7.25 10.99
N ILE A 71 -11.88 -7.90 11.33
CA ILE A 71 -13.26 -7.48 11.06
C ILE A 71 -13.43 -7.01 9.61
N PRO A 72 -13.91 -7.88 8.70
CA PRO A 72 -14.07 -7.52 7.29
C PRO A 72 -14.93 -6.27 7.10
N HIS A 73 -14.52 -5.39 6.22
CA HIS A 73 -15.27 -4.19 5.89
C HIS A 73 -16.54 -4.56 5.11
N ARG A 74 -17.70 -4.01 5.50
CA ARG A 74 -19.01 -4.47 5.01
C ARG A 74 -19.51 -3.80 3.73
N SER A 75 -18.94 -2.66 3.36
CA SER A 75 -19.44 -1.80 2.26
C SER A 75 -18.53 -1.75 1.04
N LEU A 76 -17.61 -2.73 0.91
CA LEU A 76 -16.65 -2.78 -0.21
C LEU A 76 -17.35 -3.03 -1.55
N SER A 77 -16.75 -2.56 -2.64
CA SER A 77 -17.16 -2.90 -4.01
C SER A 77 -17.04 -4.41 -4.27
N ALA A 78 -15.99 -5.05 -3.72
CA ALA A 78 -15.82 -6.50 -3.70
C ALA A 78 -14.99 -6.94 -2.49
N LEU A 79 -15.24 -8.13 -1.97
CA LEU A 79 -14.43 -8.79 -0.94
C LEU A 79 -14.07 -10.20 -1.40
N HIS A 80 -12.76 -10.48 -1.51
CA HIS A 80 -12.23 -11.79 -1.82
C HIS A 80 -11.72 -12.45 -0.54
N VAL A 81 -12.27 -13.61 -0.20
CA VAL A 81 -11.80 -14.42 0.92
C VAL A 81 -10.82 -15.46 0.37
N THR A 82 -9.60 -15.50 0.94
CA THR A 82 -8.52 -16.41 0.55
C THR A 82 -8.26 -17.48 1.61
N GLN A 83 -7.55 -18.55 1.24
CA GLN A 83 -7.24 -19.65 2.15
C GLN A 83 -5.92 -19.44 2.90
N SER A 84 -5.01 -18.61 2.38
CA SER A 84 -3.69 -18.38 2.94
C SER A 84 -3.22 -16.94 2.78
N MET A 85 -2.17 -16.56 3.54
CA MET A 85 -1.50 -15.27 3.36
C MET A 85 -0.79 -15.18 1.99
N HIS A 86 -0.26 -16.26 1.47
CA HIS A 86 0.38 -16.27 0.15
C HIS A 86 -0.63 -15.97 -0.95
N GLU A 87 -1.78 -16.63 -0.92
CA GLU A 87 -2.88 -16.37 -1.87
C GLU A 87 -3.38 -14.92 -1.77
N ARG A 88 -3.53 -14.39 -0.53
CA ARG A 88 -3.89 -12.98 -0.29
C ARG A 88 -2.95 -12.04 -1.01
N LYS A 89 -1.65 -12.13 -0.73
CA LYS A 89 -0.64 -11.22 -1.27
C LYS A 89 -0.51 -11.37 -2.79
N GLN A 90 -0.53 -12.58 -3.30
CA GLN A 90 -0.56 -12.82 -4.74
C GLN A 90 -1.78 -12.14 -5.39
N ARG A 91 -2.98 -12.32 -4.83
CA ARG A 91 -4.20 -11.73 -5.37
C ARG A 91 -4.20 -10.20 -5.29
N MET A 92 -3.67 -9.62 -4.21
CA MET A 92 -3.48 -8.18 -4.08
C MET A 92 -2.56 -7.66 -5.19
N ALA A 93 -1.46 -8.34 -5.45
CA ALA A 93 -0.52 -7.97 -6.50
C ALA A 93 -1.13 -8.11 -7.90
N GLU A 94 -1.86 -9.19 -8.19
CA GLU A 94 -2.49 -9.41 -9.50
C GLU A 94 -3.52 -8.33 -9.86
N LEU A 95 -4.28 -7.85 -8.88
CA LEU A 95 -5.35 -6.86 -9.09
C LEU A 95 -4.88 -5.41 -9.16
N SER A 96 -3.59 -5.15 -8.97
CA SER A 96 -3.06 -3.80 -8.81
C SER A 96 -2.02 -3.46 -9.86
N ASP A 97 -1.91 -2.19 -10.20
CA ASP A 97 -0.94 -1.63 -11.15
C ASP A 97 0.23 -0.93 -10.44
N GLY A 98 0.11 -0.70 -9.13
CA GLY A 98 1.13 -0.09 -8.26
C GLY A 98 0.81 -0.33 -6.79
N PHE A 99 1.75 0.04 -5.92
CA PHE A 99 1.66 -0.20 -4.49
C PHE A 99 2.01 1.04 -3.67
N ILE A 100 1.27 1.27 -2.59
CA ILE A 100 1.56 2.31 -1.59
C ILE A 100 1.53 1.69 -0.20
N ALA A 101 2.58 1.94 0.58
CA ALA A 101 2.60 1.64 2.00
C ALA A 101 2.26 2.91 2.81
N LEU A 102 1.12 2.90 3.48
CA LEU A 102 0.77 3.84 4.54
C LEU A 102 1.59 3.54 5.82
N PRO A 103 1.63 4.45 6.80
CA PRO A 103 2.11 4.13 8.13
C PRO A 103 1.52 2.83 8.67
N GLY A 104 2.38 1.93 9.16
CA GLY A 104 1.93 0.62 9.60
C GLY A 104 2.98 -0.13 10.41
N GLY A 105 2.59 -1.30 10.88
CA GLY A 105 3.45 -2.19 11.67
C GLY A 105 4.17 -3.24 10.82
N LEU A 106 4.49 -4.36 11.50
CA LEU A 106 5.26 -5.46 10.88
C LEU A 106 4.59 -6.04 9.63
N GLY A 107 3.26 -6.17 9.61
CA GLY A 107 2.54 -6.66 8.43
C GLY A 107 2.70 -5.74 7.23
N THR A 108 2.55 -4.42 7.44
CA THR A 108 2.75 -3.42 6.38
C THR A 108 4.19 -3.45 5.84
N LEU A 109 5.18 -3.57 6.72
CA LEU A 109 6.58 -3.67 6.31
C LEU A 109 6.86 -4.98 5.56
N GLU A 110 6.33 -6.10 6.03
CA GLU A 110 6.48 -7.40 5.39
C GLU A 110 5.92 -7.38 3.96
N GLU A 111 4.68 -6.90 3.78
CA GLU A 111 4.04 -6.76 2.46
C GLU A 111 4.83 -5.83 1.54
N THR A 112 5.33 -4.72 2.08
CA THR A 112 6.15 -3.74 1.34
C THR A 112 7.46 -4.37 0.84
N PHE A 113 8.20 -5.04 1.72
CA PHE A 113 9.49 -5.64 1.36
C PHE A 113 9.36 -6.87 0.47
N GLU A 114 8.33 -7.68 0.64
CA GLU A 114 8.05 -8.78 -0.28
C GLU A 114 7.79 -8.25 -1.69
N THR A 115 6.89 -7.26 -1.82
CA THR A 115 6.54 -6.63 -3.10
C THR A 115 7.77 -5.93 -3.73
N LEU A 116 8.57 -5.22 -2.93
CA LEU A 116 9.81 -4.60 -3.39
C LEU A 116 10.83 -5.65 -3.88
N THR A 117 10.92 -6.78 -3.19
CA THR A 117 11.77 -7.90 -3.61
C THR A 117 11.29 -8.50 -4.93
N TRP A 118 9.97 -8.65 -5.12
CA TRP A 118 9.41 -9.12 -6.39
C TRP A 118 9.71 -8.15 -7.54
N LEU A 119 9.65 -6.84 -7.29
CA LEU A 119 10.05 -5.83 -8.28
C LEU A 119 11.53 -5.93 -8.61
N GLN A 120 12.41 -6.05 -7.60
CA GLN A 120 13.85 -6.26 -7.79
C GLN A 120 14.16 -7.51 -8.61
N LEU A 121 13.42 -8.61 -8.39
CA LEU A 121 13.56 -9.88 -9.11
C LEU A 121 12.86 -9.88 -10.48
N ARG A 122 12.20 -8.76 -10.86
CA ARG A 122 11.43 -8.63 -12.11
C ARG A 122 10.28 -9.63 -12.25
N ILE A 123 9.69 -10.03 -11.12
CA ILE A 123 8.45 -10.81 -11.11
C ILE A 123 7.27 -9.92 -11.56
N HIS A 124 7.38 -8.61 -11.29
CA HIS A 124 6.51 -7.57 -11.85
C HIS A 124 7.30 -6.29 -12.12
N GLY A 125 6.73 -5.35 -12.89
CA GLY A 125 7.29 -4.02 -13.14
C GLY A 125 6.56 -2.88 -12.44
N LYS A 126 5.68 -3.17 -11.47
CA LYS A 126 4.77 -2.21 -10.85
C LYS A 126 5.50 -1.34 -9.83
N PRO A 127 5.32 0.00 -9.84
CA PRO A 127 5.99 0.91 -8.91
C PRO A 127 5.48 0.74 -7.48
N ILE A 128 6.34 1.07 -6.51
CA ILE A 128 6.04 1.00 -5.09
C ILE A 128 6.50 2.26 -4.36
N GLY A 129 5.69 2.79 -3.46
CA GLY A 129 5.97 3.98 -2.69
C GLY A 129 5.64 3.89 -1.21
N LEU A 130 6.44 4.59 -0.40
CA LEU A 130 6.18 4.85 1.02
C LEU A 130 5.51 6.21 1.18
N LEU A 131 4.37 6.25 1.86
CA LEU A 131 3.80 7.52 2.32
C LEU A 131 4.40 7.85 3.70
N ASN A 132 5.44 8.68 3.68
CA ASN A 132 6.28 8.99 4.84
C ASN A 132 5.72 10.15 5.66
N VAL A 133 4.55 9.94 6.25
CA VAL A 133 3.87 10.96 7.06
C VAL A 133 4.66 11.26 8.34
N GLY A 134 5.03 12.52 8.51
CA GLY A 134 5.72 12.99 9.71
C GLY A 134 7.10 12.37 9.92
N GLY A 135 7.75 11.86 8.87
CA GLY A 135 9.08 11.26 8.95
C GLY A 135 9.11 9.87 9.60
N LEU A 136 7.98 9.18 9.66
CA LEU A 136 7.91 7.84 10.28
C LEU A 136 8.93 6.87 9.65
N TYR A 137 9.11 6.95 8.34
CA TYR A 137 9.99 6.07 7.58
C TYR A 137 11.42 6.59 7.39
N ASP A 138 11.78 7.78 7.93
CA ASP A 138 13.13 8.35 7.78
C ASP A 138 14.25 7.42 8.25
N THR A 139 14.05 6.75 9.38
CA THR A 139 15.03 5.79 9.91
C THR A 139 15.15 4.55 9.04
N LEU A 140 14.03 4.08 8.48
CA LEU A 140 14.01 2.96 7.54
C LEU A 140 14.74 3.33 6.24
N GLU A 141 14.49 4.50 5.69
CA GLU A 141 15.14 4.98 4.47
C GLU A 141 16.64 5.12 4.67
N ARG A 142 17.09 5.70 5.79
CA ARG A 142 18.52 5.75 6.16
C ARG A 142 19.14 4.38 6.29
N PHE A 143 18.44 3.42 6.91
CA PHE A 143 18.93 2.05 7.01
C PHE A 143 19.10 1.40 5.63
N LEU A 144 18.16 1.63 4.70
CA LEU A 144 18.28 1.15 3.32
C LEU A 144 19.48 1.79 2.59
N ASP A 145 19.77 3.07 2.84
CA ASP A 145 20.94 3.75 2.30
C ASP A 145 22.26 3.19 2.88
N GLU A 146 22.27 2.81 4.16
CA GLU A 146 23.39 2.10 4.78
C GLU A 146 23.61 0.72 4.14
N LEU A 147 22.54 -0.02 3.81
CA LEU A 147 22.66 -1.30 3.08
C LEU A 147 23.32 -1.12 1.70
N VAL A 148 23.07 0.01 1.03
CA VAL A 148 23.77 0.35 -0.22
C VAL A 148 25.24 0.63 0.06
N ALA A 149 25.56 1.43 1.08
CA ALA A 149 26.94 1.76 1.44
C ALA A 149 27.77 0.52 1.85
N HIS A 150 27.13 -0.47 2.47
CA HIS A 150 27.73 -1.75 2.85
C HIS A 150 27.73 -2.80 1.71
N GLY A 151 27.15 -2.50 0.55
CA GLY A 151 27.14 -3.39 -0.62
C GLY A 151 26.12 -4.53 -0.58
N PHE A 152 25.16 -4.52 0.35
CA PHE A 152 24.06 -5.50 0.42
C PHE A 152 22.94 -5.21 -0.57
N VAL A 153 22.73 -3.93 -0.93
CA VAL A 153 21.71 -3.48 -1.89
C VAL A 153 22.37 -2.66 -2.98
N GLY A 154 22.07 -2.91 -4.24
CA GLY A 154 22.55 -2.07 -5.34
C GLY A 154 21.80 -0.73 -5.37
N ALA A 155 22.48 0.37 -5.71
CA ALA A 155 21.88 1.70 -5.79
C ALA A 155 20.65 1.75 -6.71
N ALA A 156 20.69 1.02 -7.84
CA ALA A 156 19.53 0.90 -8.73
C ALA A 156 18.33 0.24 -8.06
N HIS A 157 18.55 -0.76 -7.21
CA HIS A 157 17.47 -1.43 -6.47
C HIS A 157 16.93 -0.56 -5.34
N ARG A 158 17.78 0.23 -4.66
CA ARG A 158 17.32 1.22 -3.67
C ARG A 158 16.40 2.26 -4.32
N GLY A 159 16.69 2.66 -5.54
CA GLY A 159 15.89 3.59 -6.34
C GLY A 159 14.49 3.07 -6.75
N LEU A 160 14.20 1.78 -6.59
CA LEU A 160 12.89 1.21 -6.87
C LEU A 160 11.82 1.59 -5.83
N LEU A 161 12.23 1.96 -4.61
CA LEU A 161 11.35 2.40 -3.55
C LEU A 161 11.23 3.92 -3.54
N HIS A 162 10.10 4.42 -4.01
CA HIS A 162 9.76 5.84 -3.98
C HIS A 162 9.27 6.26 -2.60
N SER A 163 9.38 7.54 -2.26
CA SER A 163 8.86 8.09 -1.01
C SER A 163 8.38 9.52 -1.19
N ALA A 164 7.35 9.90 -0.46
CA ALA A 164 6.90 11.27 -0.32
C ALA A 164 6.16 11.46 1.03
N ASP A 165 6.07 12.69 1.50
CA ASP A 165 5.45 13.07 2.76
C ASP A 165 3.93 13.30 2.67
N SER A 166 3.40 13.41 1.46
CA SER A 166 1.99 13.63 1.18
C SER A 166 1.44 12.70 0.09
N PRO A 167 0.13 12.35 0.16
CA PRO A 167 -0.52 11.51 -0.85
C PRO A 167 -0.39 12.08 -2.25
N GLN A 168 -0.60 13.39 -2.42
CA GLN A 168 -0.50 14.09 -3.69
C GLN A 168 0.89 13.90 -4.32
N ALA A 169 1.96 14.22 -3.56
CA ALA A 169 3.33 14.14 -4.04
C ALA A 169 3.75 12.69 -4.35
N LEU A 170 3.22 11.71 -3.60
CA LEU A 170 3.50 10.32 -3.88
C LEU A 170 2.83 9.84 -5.17
N LEU A 171 1.55 10.17 -5.37
CA LEU A 171 0.82 9.82 -6.59
C LEU A 171 1.46 10.45 -7.83
N GLU A 172 1.90 11.70 -7.77
CA GLU A 172 2.63 12.37 -8.87
C GLU A 172 3.91 11.63 -9.28
N LYS A 173 4.56 10.93 -8.34
CA LYS A 173 5.74 10.09 -8.63
C LYS A 173 5.36 8.74 -9.24
N LEU A 174 4.26 8.13 -8.79
CA LEU A 174 3.92 6.74 -9.14
C LEU A 174 3.08 6.63 -10.42
N GLU A 175 2.13 7.54 -10.66
CA GLU A 175 1.20 7.47 -11.79
C GLU A 175 1.91 7.35 -13.15
N PRO A 176 2.95 8.15 -13.47
CA PRO A 176 3.66 8.00 -14.74
C PRO A 176 4.26 6.61 -14.93
N LEU A 177 4.76 6.00 -13.85
CA LEU A 177 5.40 4.69 -13.89
C LEU A 177 4.40 3.53 -14.05
N MET A 178 3.12 3.72 -13.67
CA MET A 178 2.07 2.72 -13.86
C MET A 178 1.56 2.67 -15.30
N THR A 179 1.64 3.77 -16.04
CA THR A 179 1.21 3.83 -17.44
C THR A 179 2.21 3.22 -18.41
N ASP A 180 3.49 3.18 -18.05
CA ASP A 180 4.58 2.65 -18.88
C ASP A 180 4.79 1.12 -18.72
N ALA A 181 4.08 0.48 -17.79
CA ALA A 181 4.22 -0.93 -17.45
C ALA A 181 3.26 -1.88 -18.21
N GLY A 182 2.54 -1.37 -19.22
CA GLY A 182 1.55 -2.10 -20.04
C GLY A 182 2.12 -2.77 -21.28
#